data_a49f53e168bb367438c6cca94dd42b7f
#
_entry.id   a49f53e168bb367438c6cca94dd42b7f
#
_cell.length_a   1.000
_cell.length_b   1.000
_cell.length_c   1.000
_cell.angle_alpha   90.00
_cell.angle_beta   90.00
_cell.angle_gamma   90.00
#
_symmetry.space_group_name_H-M   'P 1'
#
loop_
_entity.id
_entity.type
_entity.pdbx_description
1 polymer ?
#
loop_
_entity_poly.entity_id
_entity_poly.type
_entity_poly.pdbx_seq_one_letter_code
_entity_poly.pdbx_strand_id
1 'polypeptide(L)'
;MAEEYIIDTSIWVDLYEDRKGYNNEPLGDYAFKLLVKIKAKESAVVLTDFLIKELETLYSVAEINGMFKPFEKIIKKIIATEKQREEAKKIAKERDVPAGDALHAIVARDNDLILVTRDRHFRKLEDLSKHYKPEELI
;
A
#
# COMPACT_ATOMS: atom_id res chain seq x y z
N MET A 1 9.81 7.01 18.00
CA MET A 1 10.17 6.05 16.94
C MET A 1 9.52 6.46 15.63
N ALA A 2 10.22 6.22 14.53
CA ALA A 2 9.70 6.54 13.23
C ALA A 2 8.54 5.60 12.87
N GLU A 3 7.48 6.15 12.31
CA GLU A 3 6.36 5.36 11.80
C GLU A 3 6.76 4.65 10.50
N GLU A 4 6.16 3.49 10.27
CA GLU A 4 6.34 2.76 9.01
C GLU A 4 4.99 2.63 8.31
N TYR A 5 4.99 2.77 7.00
CA TYR A 5 3.78 2.79 6.19
C TYR A 5 3.80 1.65 5.18
N ILE A 6 2.64 1.04 4.96
CA ILE A 6 2.44 0.15 3.81
C ILE A 6 1.39 0.80 2.91
N ILE A 7 1.75 1.01 1.66
CA ILE A 7 0.93 1.74 0.69
C ILE A 7 0.43 0.74 -0.35
N ASP A 8 -0.89 0.60 -0.43
CA ASP A 8 -1.54 -0.33 -1.33
C ASP A 8 -1.24 -0.02 -2.80
N THR A 9 -1.28 -1.04 -3.62
CA THR A 9 -1.01 -0.95 -5.07
C THR A 9 -1.81 0.16 -5.75
N SER A 10 -3.09 0.31 -5.38
CA SER A 10 -3.95 1.35 -5.97
C SER A 10 -3.40 2.76 -5.81
N ILE A 11 -2.75 3.04 -4.68
CA ILE A 11 -2.17 4.36 -4.41
C ILE A 11 -0.93 4.61 -5.28
N TRP A 12 -0.09 3.58 -5.47
CA TRP A 12 1.06 3.69 -6.38
C TRP A 12 0.61 3.94 -7.81
N VAL A 13 -0.49 3.30 -8.23
CA VAL A 13 -1.07 3.51 -9.56
C VAL A 13 -1.62 4.93 -9.69
N ASP A 14 -2.32 5.44 -8.67
CA ASP A 14 -2.81 6.81 -8.65
C ASP A 14 -1.65 7.80 -8.82
N LEU A 15 -0.54 7.56 -8.12
CA LEU A 15 0.65 8.39 -8.20
C LEU A 15 1.25 8.38 -9.61
N TYR A 16 1.49 7.19 -10.14
CA TYR A 16 2.20 7.03 -11.42
C TYR A 16 1.39 7.59 -12.59
N GLU A 17 0.07 7.36 -12.58
CA GLU A 17 -0.82 7.79 -13.66
C GLU A 17 -1.46 9.15 -13.40
N ASP A 18 -1.14 9.78 -12.27
CA ASP A 18 -1.71 11.07 -11.84
C ASP A 18 -3.23 11.07 -11.97
N ARG A 19 -3.85 10.06 -11.37
CA ARG A 19 -5.29 9.84 -11.49
C ARG A 19 -6.12 10.90 -10.79
N LYS A 20 -7.32 11.13 -11.35
CA LYS A 20 -8.36 11.95 -10.75
C LYS A 20 -9.47 11.03 -10.23
N GLY A 21 -10.12 11.45 -9.15
CA GLY A 21 -11.28 10.75 -8.61
C GLY A 21 -12.55 11.05 -9.40
N TYR A 22 -13.63 10.42 -9.00
CA TYR A 22 -14.94 10.57 -9.64
C TYR A 22 -15.40 12.03 -9.71
N ASN A 23 -15.11 12.81 -8.65
CA ASN A 23 -15.43 14.23 -8.60
C ASN A 23 -14.20 15.11 -8.92
N ASN A 24 -13.30 14.59 -9.74
CA ASN A 24 -12.08 15.28 -10.16
C ASN A 24 -11.09 15.55 -9.01
N GLU A 25 -11.17 14.79 -7.92
CA GLU A 25 -10.19 14.90 -6.83
C GLU A 25 -8.80 14.53 -7.34
N PRO A 26 -7.74 15.26 -6.91
CA PRO A 26 -6.37 14.99 -7.40
C PRO A 26 -5.72 13.83 -6.64
N LEU A 27 -6.12 12.60 -6.97
CA LEU A 27 -5.65 11.39 -6.25
C LEU A 27 -4.15 11.20 -6.36
N GLY A 28 -3.57 11.43 -7.54
CA GLY A 28 -2.13 11.34 -7.74
C GLY A 28 -1.37 12.36 -6.90
N ASP A 29 -1.89 13.56 -6.80
CA ASP A 29 -1.30 14.63 -6.01
C ASP A 29 -1.33 14.31 -4.51
N TYR A 30 -2.45 13.77 -4.03
CA TYR A 30 -2.55 13.34 -2.63
C TYR A 30 -1.53 12.24 -2.32
N ALA A 31 -1.38 11.26 -3.21
CA ALA A 31 -0.39 10.19 -3.03
C ALA A 31 1.03 10.77 -2.99
N PHE A 32 1.34 11.68 -3.90
CA PHE A 32 2.65 12.33 -3.96
C PHE A 32 2.94 13.13 -2.69
N LYS A 33 2.00 13.94 -2.24
CA LYS A 33 2.15 14.75 -1.02
C LYS A 33 2.42 13.87 0.21
N LEU A 34 1.72 12.75 0.31
CA LEU A 34 1.97 11.82 1.41
C LEU A 34 3.39 11.26 1.36
N LEU A 35 3.83 10.80 0.20
CA LEU A 35 5.18 10.22 0.06
C LEU A 35 6.27 11.26 0.34
N VAL A 36 6.08 12.49 -0.10
CA VAL A 36 7.01 13.59 0.21
C VAL A 36 7.07 13.84 1.71
N LYS A 37 5.93 13.82 2.39
CA LYS A 37 5.87 13.98 3.84
C LYS A 37 6.58 12.85 4.57
N ILE A 38 6.35 11.60 4.14
CA ILE A 38 7.02 10.43 4.73
C ILE A 38 8.53 10.54 4.56
N LYS A 39 8.98 10.95 3.38
CA LYS A 39 10.40 11.14 3.09
C LYS A 39 11.00 12.25 3.96
N ALA A 40 10.31 13.37 4.12
CA ALA A 40 10.76 14.49 4.94
C ALA A 40 10.89 14.10 6.41
N LYS A 41 10.02 13.21 6.89
CA LYS A 41 10.06 12.68 8.26
C LYS A 41 11.11 11.57 8.44
N GLU A 42 11.72 11.14 7.36
CA GLU A 42 12.65 9.99 7.35
C GLU A 42 11.97 8.69 7.85
N SER A 43 10.66 8.58 7.66
CA SER A 43 9.90 7.37 7.97
C SER A 43 10.02 6.38 6.81
N ALA A 44 9.73 5.11 7.06
CA ALA A 44 9.87 4.06 6.05
C ALA A 44 8.57 3.77 5.32
N VAL A 45 8.69 3.42 4.05
CA VAL A 45 7.62 2.84 3.24
C VAL A 45 7.98 1.38 2.98
N VAL A 46 7.10 0.47 3.41
CA VAL A 46 7.31 -0.96 3.27
C VAL A 46 6.74 -1.43 1.93
N LEU A 47 7.56 -2.12 1.15
CA LEU A 47 7.14 -2.80 -0.06
C LEU A 47 7.17 -4.30 0.18
N THR A 48 6.07 -4.97 -0.13
CA THR A 48 6.01 -6.42 -0.02
C THR A 48 6.31 -7.08 -1.37
N ASP A 49 6.72 -8.33 -1.32
CA ASP A 49 6.96 -9.13 -2.52
C ASP A 49 5.70 -9.22 -3.40
N PHE A 50 4.53 -9.37 -2.78
CA PHE A 50 3.27 -9.50 -3.54
C PHE A 50 2.80 -8.17 -4.13
N LEU A 51 3.10 -7.04 -3.50
CA LEU A 51 2.81 -5.72 -4.06
C LEU A 51 3.61 -5.51 -5.35
N ILE A 52 4.89 -5.85 -5.31
CA ILE A 52 5.76 -5.75 -6.48
C ILE A 52 5.22 -6.63 -7.62
N LYS A 53 4.78 -7.86 -7.32
CA LYS A 53 4.18 -8.74 -8.32
C LYS A 53 2.91 -8.16 -8.93
N GLU A 54 2.06 -7.53 -8.12
CA GLU A 54 0.87 -6.86 -8.64
C GLU A 54 1.25 -5.75 -9.61
N LEU A 55 2.24 -4.93 -9.26
CA LEU A 55 2.72 -3.87 -10.14
C LEU A 55 3.29 -4.42 -11.44
N GLU A 56 3.97 -5.57 -11.38
CA GLU A 56 4.55 -6.22 -12.55
C GLU A 56 3.50 -6.69 -13.57
N THR A 57 2.24 -6.86 -13.14
CA THR A 57 1.15 -7.17 -14.07
C THR A 57 0.68 -5.94 -14.83
N LEU A 58 1.02 -4.75 -14.36
CA LEU A 58 0.56 -3.47 -14.92
C LEU A 58 1.66 -2.70 -15.64
N TYR A 59 2.90 -2.82 -15.17
CA TYR A 59 4.02 -1.98 -15.60
C TYR A 59 5.27 -2.81 -15.85
N SER A 60 6.16 -2.26 -16.68
CA SER A 60 7.49 -2.86 -16.91
C SER A 60 8.38 -2.66 -15.69
N VAL A 61 9.47 -3.43 -15.62
CA VAL A 61 10.47 -3.29 -14.55
C VAL A 61 11.03 -1.87 -14.53
N ALA A 62 11.31 -1.29 -15.71
CA ALA A 62 11.83 0.07 -15.80
C ALA A 62 10.86 1.10 -15.25
N GLU A 63 9.56 0.95 -15.55
CA GLU A 63 8.53 1.85 -15.03
C GLU A 63 8.40 1.74 -13.51
N ILE A 64 8.43 0.51 -12.97
CA ILE A 64 8.35 0.27 -11.53
C ILE A 64 9.57 0.88 -10.82
N ASN A 65 10.77 0.67 -11.36
CA ASN A 65 11.98 1.26 -10.80
C ASN A 65 11.93 2.79 -10.80
N GLY A 66 11.42 3.37 -11.88
CA GLY A 66 11.23 4.83 -11.97
C GLY A 66 10.25 5.36 -10.94
N MET A 67 9.18 4.59 -10.68
CA MET A 67 8.16 4.93 -9.68
C MET A 67 8.76 5.00 -8.27
N PHE A 68 9.63 4.06 -7.92
CA PHE A 68 10.21 3.97 -6.58
C PHE A 68 11.46 4.83 -6.38
N LYS A 69 12.17 5.16 -7.45
CA LYS A 69 13.47 5.82 -7.36
C LYS A 69 13.50 7.09 -6.50
N PRO A 70 12.51 8.01 -6.60
CA PRO A 70 12.52 9.21 -5.75
C PRO A 70 12.47 8.91 -4.26
N PHE A 71 12.02 7.71 -3.89
CA PHE A 71 11.77 7.32 -2.51
C PHE A 71 12.66 6.16 -2.05
N GLU A 72 13.65 5.76 -2.84
CA GLU A 72 14.45 4.56 -2.55
C GLU A 72 15.11 4.55 -1.18
N LYS A 73 15.47 5.72 -0.66
CA LYS A 73 16.13 5.82 0.66
C LYS A 73 15.22 5.46 1.83
N ILE A 74 13.90 5.59 1.65
CA ILE A 74 12.93 5.27 2.70
C ILE A 74 12.21 3.95 2.46
N ILE A 75 12.53 3.26 1.39
CA ILE A 75 11.89 1.97 1.05
C ILE A 75 12.54 0.84 1.83
N LYS A 76 11.70 0.02 2.44
CA LYS A 76 12.08 -1.19 3.15
C LYS A 76 11.29 -2.36 2.54
N LYS A 77 11.99 -3.37 2.05
CA LYS A 77 11.34 -4.53 1.43
C LYS A 77 11.16 -5.64 2.46
N ILE A 78 9.97 -6.24 2.46
CA ILE A 78 9.67 -7.41 3.28
C ILE A 78 8.99 -8.49 2.45
N ILE A 79 9.11 -9.73 2.91
CA ILE A 79 8.50 -10.89 2.27
C ILE A 79 7.41 -11.40 3.20
N ALA A 80 6.19 -11.56 2.69
CA ALA A 80 5.11 -12.15 3.47
C ALA A 80 5.44 -13.60 3.80
N THR A 81 5.15 -14.02 5.03
CA THR A 81 5.39 -15.39 5.46
C THR A 81 4.32 -16.31 4.90
N GLU A 82 4.63 -17.61 4.85
CA GLU A 82 3.64 -18.60 4.43
C GLU A 82 2.43 -18.62 5.35
N LYS A 83 2.64 -18.47 6.65
CA LYS A 83 1.57 -18.38 7.63
C LYS A 83 0.65 -17.20 7.35
N GLN A 84 1.21 -16.04 7.01
CA GLN A 84 0.43 -14.86 6.64
C GLN A 84 -0.38 -15.12 5.37
N ARG A 85 0.23 -15.76 4.38
CA ARG A 85 -0.44 -16.09 3.11
C ARG A 85 -1.60 -17.06 3.31
N GLU A 86 -1.44 -18.05 4.17
CA GLU A 86 -2.50 -19.00 4.49
C GLU A 86 -3.64 -18.32 5.22
N GLU A 87 -3.34 -17.47 6.20
CA GLU A 87 -4.34 -16.69 6.91
C GLU A 87 -5.09 -15.76 5.96
N ALA A 88 -4.38 -15.13 5.04
CA ALA A 88 -4.99 -14.24 4.05
C ALA A 88 -5.97 -14.97 3.15
N LYS A 89 -5.63 -16.18 2.68
CA LYS A 89 -6.52 -16.99 1.85
C LYS A 89 -7.79 -17.35 2.59
N LYS A 90 -7.67 -17.71 3.86
CA LYS A 90 -8.82 -18.06 4.69
C LYS A 90 -9.75 -16.87 4.90
N ILE A 91 -9.17 -15.73 5.27
CA ILE A 91 -9.93 -14.50 5.51
C ILE A 91 -10.60 -14.02 4.22
N ALA A 92 -9.87 -14.07 3.10
CA ALA A 92 -10.39 -13.66 1.79
C ALA A 92 -11.64 -14.47 1.44
N LYS A 93 -11.60 -15.77 1.66
CA LYS A 93 -12.73 -16.66 1.39
C LYS A 93 -13.89 -16.39 2.34
N GLU A 94 -13.63 -16.22 3.63
CA GLU A 94 -14.66 -15.99 4.65
C GLU A 94 -15.36 -14.64 4.47
N ARG A 95 -14.64 -13.62 4.04
CA ARG A 95 -15.15 -12.24 3.99
C ARG A 95 -15.41 -11.72 2.60
N ASP A 96 -15.20 -12.55 1.58
CA ASP A 96 -15.36 -12.17 0.19
C ASP A 96 -14.60 -10.91 -0.18
N VAL A 97 -13.29 -10.95 0.07
CA VAL A 97 -12.34 -9.89 -0.31
C VAL A 97 -11.18 -10.52 -1.08
N PRO A 98 -10.47 -9.75 -1.93
CA PRO A 98 -9.28 -10.26 -2.60
C PRO A 98 -8.20 -10.70 -1.59
N ALA A 99 -7.53 -11.81 -1.89
CA ALA A 99 -6.49 -12.34 -1.01
C ALA A 99 -5.33 -11.35 -0.83
N GLY A 100 -5.00 -10.59 -1.85
CA GLY A 100 -3.97 -9.55 -1.76
C GLY A 100 -4.31 -8.47 -0.74
N ASP A 101 -5.58 -8.04 -0.70
CA ASP A 101 -6.04 -7.04 0.26
C ASP A 101 -5.95 -7.60 1.68
N ALA A 102 -6.43 -8.84 1.89
CA ALA A 102 -6.32 -9.50 3.19
C ALA A 102 -4.87 -9.63 3.62
N LEU A 103 -3.97 -9.95 2.69
CA LEU A 103 -2.55 -10.08 2.98
C LEU A 103 -1.92 -8.74 3.37
N HIS A 104 -2.27 -7.65 2.71
CA HIS A 104 -1.81 -6.31 3.09
C HIS A 104 -2.24 -5.97 4.52
N ALA A 105 -3.49 -6.24 4.87
CA ALA A 105 -4.01 -5.97 6.22
C ALA A 105 -3.29 -6.80 7.27
N ILE A 106 -3.01 -8.07 6.98
CA ILE A 106 -2.32 -8.98 7.90
C ILE A 106 -0.87 -8.53 8.11
N VAL A 107 -0.17 -8.19 7.03
CA VAL A 107 1.21 -7.71 7.11
C VAL A 107 1.26 -6.40 7.90
N ALA A 108 0.31 -5.50 7.68
CA ALA A 108 0.21 -4.26 8.44
C ALA A 108 0.01 -4.53 9.93
N ARG A 109 -0.88 -5.45 10.27
CA ARG A 109 -1.14 -5.86 11.66
C ARG A 109 0.13 -6.40 12.32
N ASP A 110 0.79 -7.36 11.66
CA ASP A 110 1.92 -8.09 12.24
C ASP A 110 3.18 -7.24 12.36
N ASN A 111 3.29 -6.18 11.58
CA ASN A 111 4.46 -5.29 11.57
C ASN A 111 4.15 -3.89 12.11
N ASP A 112 2.94 -3.68 12.64
CA ASP A 112 2.50 -2.39 13.17
C ASP A 112 2.69 -1.26 12.15
N LEU A 113 2.19 -1.47 10.95
CA LEU A 113 2.31 -0.50 9.85
C LEU A 113 1.05 0.33 9.72
N ILE A 114 1.23 1.57 9.26
CA ILE A 114 0.10 2.41 8.87
C ILE A 114 -0.29 2.01 7.45
N LEU A 115 -1.49 1.47 7.29
CA LEU A 115 -2.00 0.98 6.00
C LEU A 115 -2.70 2.11 5.25
N VAL A 116 -2.24 2.36 4.03
CA VAL A 116 -2.77 3.44 3.17
C VAL A 116 -3.43 2.83 1.95
N THR A 117 -4.73 3.07 1.77
CA THR A 117 -5.49 2.52 0.65
C THR A 117 -6.77 3.32 0.42
N ARG A 118 -7.34 3.22 -0.80
CA ARG A 118 -8.68 3.74 -1.14
C ARG A 118 -9.69 2.63 -1.38
N ASP A 119 -9.23 1.38 -1.36
CA ASP A 119 -10.08 0.25 -1.73
C ASP A 119 -11.11 -0.02 -0.63
N ARG A 120 -12.39 -0.11 -1.04
CA ARG A 120 -13.49 -0.36 -0.11
C ARG A 120 -13.45 -1.74 0.53
N HIS A 121 -12.75 -2.70 -0.06
CA HIS A 121 -12.59 -4.03 0.52
C HIS A 121 -11.99 -3.98 1.92
N PHE A 122 -11.15 -2.99 2.20
CA PHE A 122 -10.50 -2.85 3.51
C PHE A 122 -11.46 -2.50 4.64
N ARG A 123 -12.69 -2.09 4.33
CA ARG A 123 -13.73 -1.92 5.36
C ARG A 123 -14.04 -3.23 6.07
N LYS A 124 -13.93 -4.35 5.35
CA LYS A 124 -14.15 -5.69 5.92
C LYS A 124 -12.94 -6.22 6.67
N LEU A 125 -11.85 -5.47 6.74
CA LEU A 125 -10.58 -5.87 7.32
C LEU A 125 -10.13 -4.95 8.47
N GLU A 126 -11.00 -4.05 8.92
CA GLU A 126 -10.69 -3.05 9.97
C GLU A 126 -10.25 -3.66 11.29
N ASP A 127 -10.76 -4.84 11.63
CA ASP A 127 -10.36 -5.55 12.84
C ASP A 127 -8.93 -6.07 12.79
N LEU A 128 -8.37 -6.25 11.59
CA LEU A 128 -6.99 -6.66 11.39
C LEU A 128 -6.07 -5.43 11.43
N SER A 129 -6.41 -4.38 10.72
CA SER A 129 -5.64 -3.15 10.65
C SER A 129 -6.55 -2.01 10.20
N LYS A 130 -6.44 -0.88 10.86
CA LYS A 130 -7.08 0.34 10.39
C LYS A 130 -6.44 0.75 9.07
N HIS A 131 -7.21 1.44 8.23
CA HIS A 131 -6.70 1.94 6.96
C HIS A 131 -7.04 3.41 6.78
N TYR A 132 -6.22 4.10 6.01
CA TYR A 132 -6.34 5.55 5.79
C TYR A 132 -6.16 5.87 4.32
N LYS A 133 -6.86 6.89 3.85
CA LYS A 133 -6.60 7.47 2.54
C LYS A 133 -5.40 8.41 2.64
N PRO A 134 -4.64 8.63 1.55
CA PRO A 134 -3.49 9.53 1.60
C PRO A 134 -3.82 10.92 2.15
N GLU A 135 -4.93 11.52 1.73
CA GLU A 135 -5.32 12.86 2.16
C GLU A 135 -5.66 12.97 3.65
N GLU A 136 -5.91 11.85 4.32
CA GLU A 136 -6.13 11.83 5.75
C GLU A 136 -4.83 11.92 6.55
N LEU A 137 -3.70 11.71 5.90
CA LEU A 137 -2.38 11.63 6.53
C LEU A 137 -1.43 12.77 6.16
N ILE A 138 -1.81 13.61 5.22
CA ILE A 138 -0.97 14.76 4.79
C ILE A 138 -1.21 16.00 5.62
#